data_a4048f9a82907d928c22b2586aed5cab
#
_entry.id   a4048f9a82907d928c22b2586aed5cab
#
_cell.length_a   1.000
_cell.length_b   1.000
_cell.length_c   1.000
_cell.angle_alpha   90.00
_cell.angle_beta   90.00
_cell.angle_gamma   90.00
#
_symmetry.space_group_name_H-M   'P 1'
#
loop_
_entity.id
_entity.type
_entity.pdbx_description
1 polymer ?
#
loop_
_entity_poly.entity_id
_entity_poly.type
_entity_poly.pdbx_seq_one_letter_code
_entity_poly.pdbx_strand_id
1 'polypeptide(L)'
;RFRREYGCEFLVFDETLVNSMVLSTLEGVEPKINMGQTRWYKKMDPQKTYVVALDPAMGTGGDNAAIQVLELPTFEQVAEWKHNTTPVPQQVRILKDICNHIKDETQSSGSNIYWSVENNTIGESALLVINDFGEDQIPGMFVSEPIRKGHIRKFRKGFNTTHKTKISACSRLKNMIEKGKLKIYSKPLISELKAFVAS
;
A
#
# COMPACT_ATOMS: atom_id res chain seq x y z
N ARG A 1 -5.02 35.59 12.49
CA ARG A 1 -6.42 35.73 12.03
C ARG A 1 -6.49 36.18 10.57
N PHE A 2 -5.73 37.19 10.20
CA PHE A 2 -5.65 37.72 8.84
C PHE A 2 -5.19 36.68 7.80
N ARG A 3 -4.18 35.89 8.13
CA ARG A 3 -3.69 34.80 7.25
C ARG A 3 -4.70 33.68 7.05
N ARG A 4 -5.56 33.40 8.04
CA ARG A 4 -6.60 32.37 7.94
C ARG A 4 -7.78 32.79 7.07
N GLU A 5 -8.11 34.06 7.02
CA GLU A 5 -9.29 34.54 6.31
C GLU A 5 -9.01 34.88 4.83
N TYR A 6 -7.79 35.28 4.50
CA TYR A 6 -7.42 35.69 3.14
C TYR A 6 -6.41 34.77 2.44
N GLY A 7 -5.82 33.85 3.15
CA GLY A 7 -4.84 32.90 2.63
C GLY A 7 -5.34 31.46 2.54
N CYS A 8 -6.66 31.23 2.67
CA CYS A 8 -7.20 29.88 2.70
C CYS A 8 -6.82 29.03 1.50
N GLU A 9 -6.78 29.60 0.32
CA GLU A 9 -6.32 28.89 -0.89
C GLU A 9 -4.81 28.61 -0.86
N PHE A 10 -4.02 29.54 -0.37
CA PHE A 10 -2.57 29.38 -0.24
C PHE A 10 -2.16 28.45 0.88
N LEU A 11 -2.88 28.42 1.99
CA LEU A 11 -2.59 27.54 3.12
C LEU A 11 -2.91 26.07 2.82
N VAL A 12 -3.94 25.81 2.03
CA VAL A 12 -4.26 24.46 1.57
C VAL A 12 -3.15 23.90 0.66
N PHE A 13 -2.47 24.77 -0.08
CA PHE A 13 -1.40 24.38 -0.99
C PHE A 13 -0.08 24.02 -0.27
N ASP A 14 0.23 24.67 0.85
CA ASP A 14 1.48 24.44 1.59
C ASP A 14 1.37 23.35 2.66
N GLU A 15 0.16 22.89 2.99
CA GLU A 15 -0.08 21.91 4.06
C GLU A 15 -0.15 20.48 3.57
N THR A 16 -0.36 20.24 2.27
CA THR A 16 -0.37 18.85 1.74
C THR A 16 1.02 18.29 1.61
N LEU A 17 1.17 16.99 1.89
CA LEU A 17 2.46 16.30 1.75
C LEU A 17 3.03 16.44 0.34
N VAL A 18 2.22 16.20 -0.67
CA VAL A 18 2.58 16.34 -2.08
C VAL A 18 2.16 17.70 -2.58
N ASN A 19 2.97 18.30 -3.43
CA ASN A 19 2.66 19.60 -4.04
C ASN A 19 1.26 19.57 -4.69
N SER A 20 0.44 20.52 -4.31
CA SER A 20 -0.97 20.59 -4.72
C SER A 20 -1.15 20.81 -6.23
N MET A 21 -0.24 21.51 -6.89
CA MET A 21 -0.27 21.64 -8.35
C MET A 21 -0.04 20.30 -9.03
N VAL A 22 0.86 19.47 -8.50
CA VAL A 22 1.07 18.10 -8.98
C VAL A 22 -0.17 17.25 -8.70
N LEU A 23 -0.72 17.33 -7.50
CA LEU A 23 -1.96 16.60 -7.16
C LEU A 23 -3.13 16.98 -8.06
N SER A 24 -3.24 18.24 -8.47
CA SER A 24 -4.30 18.70 -9.38
C SER A 24 -4.19 18.10 -10.78
N THR A 25 -3.01 17.65 -11.18
CA THR A 25 -2.79 16.98 -12.47
C THR A 25 -3.07 15.49 -12.44
N LEU A 26 -3.21 14.90 -11.25
CA LEU A 26 -3.51 13.49 -11.10
C LEU A 26 -4.97 13.21 -11.40
N GLU A 27 -5.21 12.43 -12.45
CA GLU A 27 -6.53 11.97 -12.83
C GLU A 27 -6.63 10.49 -12.56
N GLY A 28 -7.56 10.09 -11.67
CA GLY A 28 -7.89 8.71 -11.46
C GLY A 28 -8.67 8.12 -12.63
N VAL A 29 -8.63 6.82 -12.74
CA VAL A 29 -9.38 6.05 -13.73
C VAL A 29 -10.32 5.07 -13.03
N GLU A 30 -11.35 4.63 -13.75
CA GLU A 30 -12.15 3.51 -13.28
C GLU A 30 -11.34 2.21 -13.38
N PRO A 31 -11.53 1.27 -12.44
CA PRO A 31 -10.87 -0.02 -12.52
C PRO A 31 -11.30 -0.78 -13.77
N LYS A 32 -10.39 -1.52 -14.37
CA LYS A 32 -10.70 -2.38 -15.52
C LYS A 32 -11.49 -3.61 -15.12
N ILE A 33 -11.21 -4.16 -13.92
CA ILE A 33 -11.86 -5.34 -13.36
C ILE A 33 -12.06 -5.11 -11.87
N ASN A 34 -13.21 -5.51 -11.35
CA ASN A 34 -13.48 -5.62 -9.92
C ASN A 34 -13.59 -7.11 -9.56
N MET A 35 -12.78 -7.54 -8.59
CA MET A 35 -12.87 -8.87 -7.97
C MET A 35 -13.28 -8.70 -6.53
N GLY A 36 -14.59 -8.87 -6.24
CA GLY A 36 -15.17 -8.42 -4.98
C GLY A 36 -14.94 -6.92 -4.81
N GLN A 37 -14.27 -6.53 -3.75
CA GLN A 37 -13.91 -5.12 -3.48
C GLN A 37 -12.50 -4.76 -3.94
N THR A 38 -11.75 -5.71 -4.50
CA THR A 38 -10.43 -5.46 -5.07
C THR A 38 -10.59 -4.86 -6.46
N ARG A 39 -10.01 -3.70 -6.66
CA ARG A 39 -10.03 -2.94 -7.91
C ARG A 39 -8.72 -3.12 -8.65
N TRP A 40 -8.78 -3.61 -9.87
CA TRP A 40 -7.63 -3.84 -10.75
C TRP A 40 -7.59 -2.78 -11.86
N TYR A 41 -6.52 -2.01 -11.90
CA TYR A 41 -6.38 -0.86 -12.81
C TYR A 41 -5.55 -1.15 -14.04
N LYS A 42 -4.74 -2.20 -14.00
CA LYS A 42 -3.77 -2.49 -15.04
C LYS A 42 -3.69 -3.99 -15.30
N LYS A 43 -3.56 -4.37 -16.58
CA LYS A 43 -3.21 -5.74 -16.94
C LYS A 43 -1.78 -6.05 -16.51
N MET A 44 -1.56 -7.22 -15.96
CA MET A 44 -0.25 -7.66 -15.49
C MET A 44 0.59 -8.24 -16.62
N ASP A 45 1.91 -8.04 -16.50
CA ASP A 45 2.93 -8.51 -17.44
C ASP A 45 3.73 -9.64 -16.79
N PRO A 46 3.85 -10.82 -17.44
CA PRO A 46 4.63 -11.95 -16.93
C PRO A 46 6.11 -11.64 -16.68
N GLN A 47 6.66 -10.60 -17.31
CA GLN A 47 8.06 -10.22 -17.17
C GLN A 47 8.31 -9.17 -16.08
N LYS A 48 7.26 -8.71 -15.40
CA LYS A 48 7.35 -7.70 -14.35
C LYS A 48 7.29 -8.34 -12.96
N THR A 49 7.71 -7.57 -11.99
CA THR A 49 7.65 -7.93 -10.57
C THR A 49 6.54 -7.15 -9.88
N TYR A 50 5.86 -7.79 -8.94
CA TYR A 50 4.72 -7.22 -8.23
C TYR A 50 4.99 -7.20 -6.73
N VAL A 51 4.70 -6.07 -6.10
CA VAL A 51 4.81 -5.87 -4.67
C VAL A 51 3.42 -5.67 -4.10
N VAL A 52 3.07 -6.46 -3.09
CA VAL A 52 1.77 -6.43 -2.43
C VAL A 52 1.98 -6.10 -0.95
N ALA A 53 1.35 -5.05 -0.46
CA ALA A 53 1.45 -4.62 0.93
C ALA A 53 0.08 -4.55 1.58
N LEU A 54 -0.05 -5.19 2.75
CA LEU A 54 -1.23 -5.13 3.61
C LEU A 54 -0.96 -4.21 4.79
N ASP A 55 -1.79 -3.20 4.95
CA ASP A 55 -1.95 -2.41 6.16
C ASP A 55 -3.22 -2.89 6.88
N PRO A 56 -3.10 -3.69 7.95
CA PRO A 56 -4.25 -4.27 8.60
C PRO A 56 -4.93 -3.30 9.56
N ALA A 57 -6.26 -3.44 9.69
CA ALA A 57 -7.08 -2.74 10.66
C ALA A 57 -8.01 -3.69 11.40
N MET A 58 -8.61 -3.23 12.50
CA MET A 58 -9.47 -4.08 13.36
C MET A 58 -10.72 -4.62 12.66
N GLY A 59 -11.21 -3.95 11.63
CA GLY A 59 -12.44 -4.34 10.94
C GLY A 59 -13.71 -4.03 11.72
N THR A 60 -13.68 -3.03 12.58
CA THR A 60 -14.80 -2.64 13.46
C THR A 60 -15.56 -1.40 12.99
N GLY A 61 -15.28 -0.94 11.77
CA GLY A 61 -15.92 0.23 11.18
C GLY A 61 -15.18 1.57 11.41
N GLY A 62 -14.04 1.53 12.11
CA GLY A 62 -13.14 2.67 12.28
C GLY A 62 -12.18 2.82 11.09
N ASP A 63 -10.90 2.61 11.34
CA ASP A 63 -9.86 2.70 10.31
C ASP A 63 -10.02 1.65 9.22
N ASN A 64 -9.67 2.01 8.00
CA ASN A 64 -9.64 1.07 6.89
C ASN A 64 -8.40 0.19 6.93
N ALA A 65 -8.59 -1.12 6.72
CA ALA A 65 -7.53 -1.96 6.22
C ALA A 65 -7.34 -1.71 4.72
N ALA A 66 -6.13 -1.80 4.24
CA ALA A 66 -5.82 -1.56 2.83
C ALA A 66 -4.77 -2.53 2.29
N ILE A 67 -4.91 -2.88 1.01
CA ILE A 67 -3.88 -3.58 0.25
C ILE A 67 -3.59 -2.76 -1.00
N GLN A 68 -2.30 -2.53 -1.26
CA GLN A 68 -1.81 -1.91 -2.47
C GLN A 68 -0.96 -2.88 -3.25
N VAL A 69 -1.10 -2.87 -4.56
CA VAL A 69 -0.26 -3.64 -5.48
C VAL A 69 0.44 -2.68 -6.43
N LEU A 70 1.77 -2.77 -6.48
CA LEU A 70 2.62 -2.00 -7.37
C LEU A 70 3.37 -2.94 -8.32
N GLU A 71 3.52 -2.51 -9.56
CA GLU A 71 4.37 -3.16 -10.55
C GLU A 71 5.76 -2.53 -10.55
N LEU A 72 6.79 -3.35 -10.61
CA LEU A 72 8.19 -2.96 -10.75
C LEU A 72 8.76 -3.48 -12.08
N PRO A 73 9.66 -2.74 -12.71
CA PRO A 73 10.29 -1.48 -12.31
C PRO A 73 9.51 -0.22 -12.68
N THR A 74 8.31 -0.35 -13.23
CA THR A 74 7.50 0.77 -13.74
C THR A 74 6.96 1.69 -12.64
N PHE A 75 6.84 1.20 -11.41
CA PHE A 75 6.18 1.87 -10.29
C PHE A 75 4.76 2.32 -10.62
N GLU A 76 4.00 1.44 -11.26
CA GLU A 76 2.59 1.65 -11.54
C GLU A 76 1.71 0.93 -10.51
N GLN A 77 0.70 1.63 -10.02
CA GLN A 77 -0.35 0.99 -9.23
C GLN A 77 -1.11 -0.01 -10.09
N VAL A 78 -1.24 -1.24 -9.63
CA VAL A 78 -1.93 -2.32 -10.34
C VAL A 78 -3.29 -2.58 -9.78
N ALA A 79 -3.39 -2.63 -8.46
CA ALA A 79 -4.63 -2.92 -7.75
C ALA A 79 -4.68 -2.28 -6.38
N GLU A 80 -5.88 -2.15 -5.85
CA GLU A 80 -6.17 -1.64 -4.53
C GLU A 80 -7.36 -2.36 -3.93
N TRP A 81 -7.25 -2.70 -2.65
CA TRP A 81 -8.35 -3.12 -1.81
C TRP A 81 -8.38 -2.25 -0.56
N LYS A 82 -9.58 -1.87 -0.11
CA LYS A 82 -9.76 -1.04 1.08
C LYS A 82 -11.12 -1.32 1.69
N HIS A 83 -11.17 -1.57 2.99
CA HIS A 83 -12.41 -1.79 3.72
C HIS A 83 -12.22 -1.60 5.22
N ASN A 84 -13.27 -1.17 5.94
CA ASN A 84 -13.18 -0.90 7.37
C ASN A 84 -13.94 -1.89 8.27
N THR A 85 -14.68 -2.83 7.70
CA THR A 85 -15.45 -3.82 8.46
C THR A 85 -15.06 -5.28 8.18
N THR A 86 -13.95 -5.50 7.48
CA THR A 86 -13.42 -6.83 7.19
C THR A 86 -12.55 -7.32 8.34
N PRO A 87 -12.85 -8.47 8.98
CA PRO A 87 -12.02 -9.03 10.05
C PRO A 87 -10.61 -9.40 9.57
N VAL A 88 -9.64 -9.37 10.47
CA VAL A 88 -8.23 -9.65 10.15
C VAL A 88 -8.01 -10.98 9.41
N PRO A 89 -8.62 -12.11 9.80
CA PRO A 89 -8.48 -13.36 9.04
C PRO A 89 -8.93 -13.24 7.58
N GLN A 90 -9.98 -12.47 7.32
CA GLN A 90 -10.47 -12.24 5.97
C GLN A 90 -9.55 -11.30 5.19
N GLN A 91 -8.92 -10.32 5.85
CA GLN A 91 -7.90 -9.47 5.22
C GLN A 91 -6.73 -10.30 4.70
N VAL A 92 -6.26 -11.29 5.47
CA VAL A 92 -5.20 -12.22 5.06
C VAL A 92 -5.64 -13.10 3.88
N ARG A 93 -6.88 -13.55 3.86
CA ARG A 93 -7.45 -14.30 2.70
C ARG A 93 -7.47 -13.45 1.45
N ILE A 94 -7.85 -12.19 1.56
CA ILE A 94 -7.86 -11.25 0.43
C ILE A 94 -6.42 -11.02 -0.08
N LEU A 95 -5.45 -10.88 0.82
CA LEU A 95 -4.03 -10.82 0.45
C LEU A 95 -3.62 -12.07 -0.36
N LYS A 96 -3.99 -13.25 0.09
CA LYS A 96 -3.73 -14.50 -0.63
C LYS A 96 -4.41 -14.51 -1.99
N ASP A 97 -5.68 -14.12 -2.07
CA ASP A 97 -6.45 -14.10 -3.32
C ASP A 97 -5.83 -13.15 -4.35
N ILE A 98 -5.34 -11.99 -3.90
CA ILE A 98 -4.62 -11.04 -4.74
C ILE A 98 -3.32 -11.66 -5.27
N CYS A 99 -2.52 -12.28 -4.40
CA CYS A 99 -1.28 -12.94 -4.81
C CYS A 99 -1.55 -14.11 -5.77
N ASN A 100 -2.59 -14.90 -5.53
CA ASN A 100 -3.01 -15.97 -6.44
C ASN A 100 -3.42 -15.42 -7.80
N HIS A 101 -4.18 -14.33 -7.84
CA HIS A 101 -4.58 -13.70 -9.08
C HIS A 101 -3.38 -13.21 -9.90
N ILE A 102 -2.41 -12.58 -9.25
CA ILE A 102 -1.16 -12.17 -9.91
C ILE A 102 -0.41 -13.38 -10.47
N LYS A 103 -0.28 -14.43 -9.67
CA LYS A 103 0.36 -15.68 -10.11
C LYS A 103 -0.31 -16.28 -11.34
N ASP A 104 -1.63 -16.37 -11.33
CA ASP A 104 -2.40 -16.96 -12.42
C ASP A 104 -2.35 -16.11 -13.68
N GLU A 105 -2.54 -14.81 -13.58
CA GLU A 105 -2.50 -13.88 -14.71
C GLU A 105 -1.10 -13.76 -15.35
N THR A 106 -0.05 -13.88 -14.54
CA THR A 106 1.33 -13.85 -15.04
C THR A 106 1.86 -15.23 -15.39
N GLN A 107 1.07 -16.29 -15.17
CA GLN A 107 1.46 -17.68 -15.40
C GLN A 107 2.82 -18.04 -14.77
N SER A 108 3.05 -17.52 -13.54
CA SER A 108 4.30 -17.68 -12.81
C SER A 108 4.18 -18.73 -11.71
N SER A 109 5.32 -19.08 -11.11
CA SER A 109 5.37 -19.86 -9.88
C SER A 109 5.13 -19.04 -8.61
N GLY A 110 5.00 -17.73 -8.73
CA GLY A 110 4.99 -16.77 -7.62
C GLY A 110 6.36 -16.11 -7.37
N SER A 111 7.39 -16.48 -8.10
CA SER A 111 8.75 -15.92 -7.97
C SER A 111 8.83 -14.42 -8.31
N ASN A 112 7.86 -13.90 -9.02
CA ASN A 112 7.72 -12.50 -9.38
C ASN A 112 6.84 -11.70 -8.40
N ILE A 113 6.47 -12.28 -7.25
CA ILE A 113 5.61 -11.65 -6.26
C ILE A 113 6.38 -11.49 -4.95
N TYR A 114 6.33 -10.28 -4.38
CA TYR A 114 6.82 -9.97 -3.05
C TYR A 114 5.67 -9.36 -2.26
N TRP A 115 5.42 -9.86 -1.05
CA TRP A 115 4.36 -9.34 -0.21
C TRP A 115 4.85 -9.07 1.21
N SER A 116 4.20 -8.15 1.88
CA SER A 116 4.50 -7.83 3.28
C SER A 116 3.26 -7.31 4.00
N VAL A 117 3.34 -7.29 5.33
CA VAL A 117 2.28 -6.82 6.23
C VAL A 117 2.88 -5.80 7.18
N GLU A 118 2.19 -4.68 7.41
CA GLU A 118 2.59 -3.75 8.44
C GLU A 118 2.45 -4.40 9.82
N ASN A 119 3.56 -4.49 10.54
CA ASN A 119 3.64 -5.09 11.86
C ASN A 119 3.51 -4.02 12.95
N ASN A 120 2.32 -3.43 13.04
CA ASN A 120 1.87 -2.69 14.22
C ASN A 120 1.10 -3.64 15.16
N THR A 121 0.45 -3.11 16.20
CA THR A 121 -0.31 -3.93 17.17
C THR A 121 -1.35 -4.84 16.50
N ILE A 122 -2.02 -4.35 15.45
CA ILE A 122 -3.01 -5.13 14.69
C ILE A 122 -2.32 -6.08 13.71
N GLY A 123 -1.16 -5.67 13.19
CA GLY A 123 -0.32 -6.48 12.33
C GLY A 123 0.18 -7.76 12.99
N GLU A 124 0.40 -7.74 14.30
CA GLU A 124 0.71 -8.96 15.06
C GLU A 124 -0.41 -9.99 14.94
N SER A 125 -1.67 -9.57 14.99
CA SER A 125 -2.81 -10.46 14.76
C SER A 125 -2.84 -11.02 13.33
N ALA A 126 -2.53 -10.20 12.33
CA ALA A 126 -2.44 -10.66 10.95
C ALA A 126 -1.29 -11.67 10.76
N LEU A 127 -0.14 -11.45 11.40
CA LEU A 127 1.00 -12.37 11.37
C LEU A 127 0.68 -13.71 12.04
N LEU A 128 -0.08 -13.71 13.13
CA LEU A 128 -0.56 -14.95 13.75
C LEU A 128 -1.46 -15.74 12.80
N VAL A 129 -2.40 -15.07 12.14
CA VAL A 129 -3.27 -15.70 11.14
C VAL A 129 -2.46 -16.28 9.98
N ILE A 130 -1.45 -15.56 9.50
CA ILE A 130 -0.56 -16.03 8.43
C ILE A 130 0.23 -17.27 8.90
N ASN A 131 0.71 -17.27 10.13
CA ASN A 131 1.43 -18.39 10.70
C ASN A 131 0.54 -19.64 10.82
N ASP A 132 -0.69 -19.47 11.31
CA ASP A 132 -1.67 -20.56 11.45
C ASP A 132 -2.13 -21.11 10.10
N PHE A 133 -2.26 -20.24 9.13
CA PHE A 133 -2.67 -20.56 7.78
C PHE A 133 -1.56 -21.24 6.97
N GLY A 134 -0.31 -20.92 7.28
CA GLY A 134 0.89 -21.29 6.54
C GLY A 134 1.34 -20.16 5.58
N GLU A 135 2.50 -19.59 5.87
CA GLU A 135 3.11 -18.53 5.05
C GLU A 135 3.32 -18.98 3.59
N ASP A 136 3.63 -20.25 3.40
CA ASP A 136 3.83 -20.91 2.10
C ASP A 136 2.53 -21.06 1.28
N GLN A 137 1.37 -20.91 1.90
CA GLN A 137 0.08 -20.91 1.20
C GLN A 137 -0.21 -19.60 0.46
N ILE A 138 0.55 -18.53 0.73
CA ILE A 138 0.46 -17.25 0.02
C ILE A 138 1.55 -17.23 -1.05
N PRO A 139 1.20 -17.16 -2.35
CA PRO A 139 2.18 -17.11 -3.41
C PRO A 139 3.10 -15.89 -3.30
N GLY A 140 4.39 -16.12 -3.49
CA GLY A 140 5.40 -15.07 -3.45
C GLY A 140 6.31 -15.15 -2.24
N MET A 141 7.21 -14.19 -2.14
CA MET A 141 8.17 -14.07 -1.04
C MET A 141 7.66 -13.09 0.00
N PHE A 142 7.59 -13.53 1.25
CA PHE A 142 7.31 -12.65 2.38
C PHE A 142 8.53 -11.79 2.68
N VAL A 143 8.41 -10.49 2.46
CA VAL A 143 9.46 -9.51 2.74
C VAL A 143 9.38 -9.08 4.19
N SER A 144 10.49 -9.21 4.90
CA SER A 144 10.62 -8.85 6.31
C SER A 144 11.72 -7.83 6.52
N GLU A 145 11.53 -6.99 7.53
CA GLU A 145 12.49 -5.93 7.86
C GLU A 145 13.74 -6.50 8.54
N PRO A 146 14.95 -6.18 8.05
CA PRO A 146 16.17 -6.60 8.72
C PRO A 146 16.39 -5.80 10.01
N ILE A 147 16.62 -6.50 11.11
CA ILE A 147 16.99 -5.90 12.39
C ILE A 147 18.45 -6.18 12.67
N ARG A 148 19.23 -5.15 12.90
CA ARG A 148 20.61 -5.27 13.39
C ARG A 148 20.61 -5.22 14.92
N LYS A 149 20.91 -6.35 15.57
CA LYS A 149 21.27 -6.42 16.98
C LYS A 149 22.69 -6.95 17.10
N GLY A 150 23.67 -6.07 17.26
CA GLY A 150 25.09 -6.45 17.32
C GLY A 150 25.56 -7.09 16.01
N HIS A 151 26.25 -8.23 16.10
CA HIS A 151 26.75 -8.96 14.92
C HIS A 151 25.75 -9.95 14.32
N ILE A 152 24.55 -10.10 14.91
CA ILE A 152 23.55 -11.06 14.46
C ILE A 152 22.49 -10.31 13.64
N ARG A 153 22.33 -10.70 12.36
CA ARG A 153 21.20 -10.29 11.54
C ARG A 153 19.97 -11.10 11.94
N LYS A 154 18.97 -10.43 12.50
CA LYS A 154 17.63 -10.98 12.72
C LYS A 154 16.64 -10.28 11.81
N PHE A 155 15.58 -10.98 11.44
CA PHE A 155 14.48 -10.41 10.67
C PHE A 155 13.25 -10.29 11.58
N ARG A 156 12.57 -9.16 11.51
CA ARG A 156 11.24 -9.01 12.08
C ARG A 156 10.25 -9.28 10.97
N LYS A 157 9.30 -10.17 11.20
CA LYS A 157 8.23 -10.46 10.25
C LYS A 157 7.46 -9.19 9.89
N GLY A 158 7.27 -8.95 8.59
CA GLY A 158 6.64 -7.75 8.08
C GLY A 158 7.52 -6.50 8.17
N PHE A 159 6.90 -5.35 8.11
CA PHE A 159 7.57 -4.05 8.26
C PHE A 159 6.94 -3.25 9.40
N ASN A 160 7.75 -2.46 10.10
CA ASN A 160 7.30 -1.65 11.23
C ASN A 160 7.33 -0.16 10.89
N THR A 161 6.20 0.52 11.07
CA THR A 161 6.10 1.95 10.87
C THR A 161 6.41 2.67 12.17
N THR A 162 7.63 3.18 12.28
CA THR A 162 8.05 4.12 13.31
C THR A 162 7.86 5.55 12.79
N HIS A 163 7.89 6.54 13.68
CA HIS A 163 7.85 7.95 13.27
C HIS A 163 8.95 8.27 12.22
N LYS A 164 10.17 7.78 12.43
CA LYS A 164 11.28 7.97 11.50
C LYS A 164 11.04 7.30 10.14
N THR A 165 10.59 6.05 10.12
CA THR A 165 10.31 5.33 8.87
C THR A 165 9.11 5.90 8.14
N LYS A 166 8.09 6.39 8.86
CA LYS A 166 6.93 7.09 8.29
C LYS A 166 7.36 8.36 7.55
N ILE A 167 8.16 9.22 8.20
CA ILE A 167 8.68 10.44 7.57
C ILE A 167 9.49 10.10 6.32
N SER A 168 10.38 9.10 6.40
CA SER A 168 11.19 8.67 5.26
C SER A 168 10.32 8.15 4.11
N ALA A 169 9.32 7.33 4.39
CA ALA A 169 8.40 6.81 3.40
C ALA A 169 7.57 7.91 2.75
N CYS A 170 7.03 8.83 3.54
CA CYS A 170 6.27 9.99 3.05
C CYS A 170 7.14 10.90 2.15
N SER A 171 8.39 11.12 2.53
CA SER A 171 9.33 11.92 1.73
C SER A 171 9.65 11.25 0.39
N ARG A 172 9.83 9.93 0.37
CA ARG A 172 10.03 9.16 -0.87
C ARG A 172 8.79 9.18 -1.75
N LEU A 173 7.61 8.97 -1.17
CA LEU A 173 6.34 9.01 -1.88
C LEU A 173 6.13 10.37 -2.55
N LYS A 174 6.31 11.46 -1.79
CA LYS A 174 6.28 12.83 -2.30
C LYS A 174 7.20 12.99 -3.53
N ASN A 175 8.45 12.61 -3.38
CA ASN A 175 9.45 12.75 -4.43
C ASN A 175 9.09 11.96 -5.69
N MET A 176 8.62 10.72 -5.53
CA MET A 176 8.24 9.86 -6.66
C MET A 176 7.01 10.39 -7.40
N ILE A 177 6.01 10.90 -6.68
CA ILE A 177 4.81 11.49 -7.28
C ILE A 177 5.18 12.80 -8.00
N GLU A 178 5.90 13.70 -7.36
CA GLU A 178 6.27 15.00 -7.91
C GLU A 178 7.20 14.89 -9.13
N LYS A 179 8.02 13.85 -9.19
CA LYS A 179 8.89 13.55 -10.36
C LYS A 179 8.20 12.70 -11.43
N GLY A 180 6.93 12.37 -11.27
CA GLY A 180 6.19 11.53 -12.21
C GLY A 180 6.69 10.09 -12.33
N LYS A 181 7.41 9.58 -11.32
CA LYS A 181 7.95 8.23 -11.30
C LYS A 181 6.96 7.18 -10.80
N LEU A 182 6.00 7.58 -9.98
CA LEU A 182 4.94 6.73 -9.46
C LEU A 182 3.64 7.08 -10.18
N LYS A 183 3.02 6.08 -10.80
CA LYS A 183 1.72 6.24 -11.48
C LYS A 183 0.61 5.68 -10.60
N ILE A 184 -0.32 6.56 -10.22
CA ILE A 184 -1.47 6.23 -9.38
C ILE A 184 -2.73 6.34 -10.22
N TYR A 185 -3.57 5.32 -10.16
CA TYR A 185 -4.81 5.21 -10.94
C TYR A 185 -6.07 5.30 -10.09
N SER A 186 -5.99 4.98 -8.79
CA SER A 186 -7.13 4.98 -7.88
C SER A 186 -7.63 6.38 -7.57
N LYS A 187 -8.88 6.67 -7.94
CA LYS A 187 -9.55 7.92 -7.56
C LYS A 187 -9.64 8.10 -6.04
N PRO A 188 -10.02 7.08 -5.24
CA PRO A 188 -10.02 7.20 -3.79
C PRO A 188 -8.65 7.53 -3.20
N LEU A 189 -7.58 6.88 -3.68
CA LEU A 189 -6.22 7.15 -3.20
C LEU A 189 -5.77 8.56 -3.56
N ILE A 190 -6.06 9.03 -4.77
CA ILE A 190 -5.76 10.41 -5.17
C ILE A 190 -6.52 11.40 -4.28
N SER A 191 -7.77 11.13 -3.96
CA SER A 191 -8.56 11.97 -3.05
C SER A 191 -7.96 12.01 -1.64
N GLU A 192 -7.47 10.88 -1.13
CA GLU A 192 -6.77 10.84 0.16
C GLU A 192 -5.47 11.64 0.13
N LEU A 193 -4.69 11.52 -0.94
CA LEU A 193 -3.46 12.30 -1.09
C LEU A 193 -3.72 13.82 -1.13
N LYS A 194 -4.82 14.24 -1.74
CA LYS A 194 -5.25 15.66 -1.76
C LYS A 194 -5.64 16.19 -0.38
N ALA A 195 -6.06 15.29 0.52
CA ALA A 195 -6.42 15.62 1.90
C ALA A 195 -5.28 15.32 2.91
N PHE A 196 -4.20 14.70 2.48
CA PHE A 196 -3.11 14.28 3.36
C PHE A 196 -2.17 15.44 3.65
N VAL A 197 -2.22 15.93 4.88
CA VAL A 197 -1.39 17.05 5.36
C VAL A 197 -0.15 16.54 6.10
N ALA A 198 0.96 17.23 5.91
CA ALA A 198 2.16 17.00 6.68
C ALA A 198 1.99 17.62 8.07
N SER A 199 1.88 16.78 9.10
CA SER A 199 1.85 17.18 10.50
C SER A 199 3.21 17.07 11.16
#